data_5d2500dc51a95f6219941a1886937875
#
_entry.id   5d2500dc51a95f6219941a1886937875
#
_cell.length_a   1.000
_cell.length_b   1.000
_cell.length_c   1.000
_cell.angle_alpha   90.00
_cell.angle_beta   90.00
_cell.angle_gamma   90.00
#
_symmetry.space_group_name_H-M   'P 1'
#
loop_
_entity.id
_entity.type
_entity.pdbx_description
1 polymer ?
#
loop_
_entity_poly.entity_id
_entity_poly.type
_entity_poly.pdbx_seq_one_letter_code
_entity_poly.pdbx_strand_id
1 'polypeptide(L)'
;MEINKKYDIPINEAFDAEDIEKNKSMAVLAYLGILVLIPLFSAKESPYARFHTNQGLVLCIAAILYSVACSIVNAIILAISWKLYFITSILGFAGIAFLVLAVMGIVNAVNGRVKELPLLGKYRIVK
;
A
#
# COMPACT_ATOMS: atom_id res chain seq x y z
N MET A 1 24.10 -5.21 -17.61
CA MET A 1 22.97 -5.60 -16.75
C MET A 1 22.01 -4.42 -16.62
N GLU A 2 20.76 -4.64 -16.96
CA GLU A 2 19.76 -3.60 -16.78
C GLU A 2 19.41 -3.43 -15.32
N ILE A 3 19.41 -2.18 -14.87
CA ILE A 3 18.99 -1.83 -13.53
C ILE A 3 17.67 -1.08 -13.63
N ASN A 4 16.70 -1.47 -12.83
CA ASN A 4 15.49 -0.71 -12.70
C ASN A 4 15.81 0.56 -11.93
N LYS A 5 15.94 1.67 -12.65
CA LYS A 5 16.33 2.96 -12.07
C LYS A 5 15.38 3.46 -11.00
N LYS A 6 14.13 3.01 -11.07
CA LYS A 6 13.11 3.40 -10.10
C LYS A 6 13.34 2.75 -8.75
N TYR A 7 13.87 1.54 -8.76
CA TYR A 7 14.03 0.75 -7.53
C TYR A 7 15.49 0.55 -7.16
N ASP A 8 16.41 0.98 -8.04
CA ASP A 8 17.86 0.87 -7.87
C ASP A 8 18.33 -0.57 -7.63
N ILE A 9 17.66 -1.53 -8.28
CA ILE A 9 17.96 -2.96 -8.17
C ILE A 9 18.05 -3.58 -9.56
N PRO A 10 18.89 -4.62 -9.73
CA PRO A 10 18.97 -5.34 -10.99
C PRO A 10 17.66 -6.10 -11.26
N ILE A 11 17.06 -5.88 -12.42
CA ILE A 11 15.77 -6.47 -12.78
C ILE A 11 15.83 -8.00 -12.77
N ASN A 12 16.93 -8.56 -13.30
CA ASN A 12 17.07 -10.01 -13.44
C ASN A 12 17.32 -10.75 -12.14
N GLU A 13 17.86 -10.08 -11.14
CA GLU A 13 18.19 -10.70 -9.85
C GLU A 13 17.09 -10.55 -8.84
N ALA A 14 16.40 -9.42 -8.87
CA ALA A 14 15.42 -9.08 -7.84
C ALA A 14 14.02 -9.60 -8.14
N PHE A 15 13.67 -9.77 -9.42
CA PHE A 15 12.30 -10.09 -9.81
C PHE A 15 12.29 -11.20 -10.86
N ASP A 16 12.67 -12.40 -10.43
CA ASP A 16 12.62 -13.60 -11.22
C ASP A 16 11.17 -13.98 -11.55
N ALA A 17 10.93 -14.44 -12.78
CA ALA A 17 9.60 -14.84 -13.24
C ALA A 17 9.00 -15.97 -12.38
N GLU A 18 9.82 -16.90 -11.93
CA GLU A 18 9.37 -17.98 -11.06
C GLU A 18 8.92 -17.45 -9.70
N ASP A 19 9.69 -16.51 -9.12
CA ASP A 19 9.33 -15.88 -7.87
C ASP A 19 8.01 -15.11 -7.99
N ILE A 20 7.82 -14.37 -9.09
CA ILE A 20 6.59 -13.62 -9.36
C ILE A 20 5.39 -14.56 -9.39
N GLU A 21 5.47 -15.64 -10.16
CA GLU A 21 4.37 -16.61 -10.27
C GLU A 21 4.05 -17.29 -8.93
N LYS A 22 5.09 -17.66 -8.21
CA LYS A 22 4.94 -18.37 -6.94
C LYS A 22 4.34 -17.48 -5.84
N ASN A 23 4.61 -16.18 -5.88
CA ASN A 23 4.25 -15.28 -4.78
C ASN A 23 3.23 -14.19 -5.15
N LYS A 24 2.52 -14.36 -6.27
CA LYS A 24 1.46 -13.41 -6.66
C LYS A 24 0.39 -13.25 -5.59
N SER A 25 -0.07 -14.36 -5.01
CA SER A 25 -1.11 -14.30 -3.98
C SER A 25 -0.62 -13.55 -2.74
N MET A 26 0.63 -13.76 -2.34
CA MET A 26 1.21 -13.03 -1.22
C MET A 26 1.32 -11.54 -1.53
N ALA A 27 1.68 -11.19 -2.76
CA ALA A 27 1.76 -9.80 -3.18
C ALA A 27 0.38 -9.12 -3.17
N VAL A 28 -0.66 -9.84 -3.58
CA VAL A 28 -2.04 -9.31 -3.53
C VAL A 28 -2.48 -9.09 -2.09
N LEU A 29 -2.18 -10.03 -1.18
CA LEU A 29 -2.53 -9.90 0.23
C LEU A 29 -1.91 -8.64 0.87
N ALA A 30 -0.78 -8.19 0.35
CA ALA A 30 -0.10 -7.00 0.86
C ALA A 30 -0.96 -5.73 0.80
N TYR A 31 -1.96 -5.69 -0.08
CA TYR A 31 -2.82 -4.51 -0.27
C TYR A 31 -4.18 -4.63 0.41
N LEU A 32 -4.40 -5.68 1.17
CA LEU A 32 -5.69 -5.95 1.82
C LEU A 32 -5.68 -5.58 3.32
N GLY A 33 -5.12 -4.44 3.64
CA GLY A 33 -5.11 -3.92 5.00
C GLY A 33 -4.25 -4.77 5.93
N ILE A 34 -4.83 -5.26 7.02
CA ILE A 34 -4.10 -6.02 8.03
C ILE A 34 -3.52 -7.34 7.48
N LEU A 35 -4.05 -7.83 6.36
CA LEU A 35 -3.55 -9.05 5.72
C LEU A 35 -2.13 -8.89 5.18
N VAL A 36 -1.62 -7.66 5.12
CA VAL A 36 -0.22 -7.42 4.76
C VAL A 36 0.75 -8.14 5.72
N LEU A 37 0.31 -8.44 6.93
CA LEU A 37 1.14 -9.16 7.89
C LEU A 37 1.45 -10.60 7.43
N ILE A 38 0.58 -11.19 6.62
CA ILE A 38 0.80 -12.55 6.10
C ILE A 38 2.05 -12.61 5.21
N PRO A 39 2.15 -11.83 4.12
CA PRO A 39 3.37 -11.86 3.33
C PRO A 39 4.58 -11.29 4.07
N LEU A 40 4.36 -10.37 5.01
CA LEU A 40 5.45 -9.81 5.81
C LEU A 40 6.21 -10.90 6.56
N PHE A 41 5.50 -11.88 7.11
CA PHE A 41 6.11 -12.95 7.91
C PHE A 41 6.30 -14.25 7.13
N SER A 42 5.51 -14.50 6.10
CA SER A 42 5.50 -15.78 5.38
C SER A 42 6.29 -15.78 4.07
N ALA A 43 6.56 -14.61 3.49
CA ALA A 43 7.24 -14.50 2.20
C ALA A 43 8.48 -13.62 2.29
N LYS A 44 9.25 -13.75 3.37
CA LYS A 44 10.44 -12.93 3.63
C LYS A 44 11.54 -13.10 2.60
N GLU A 45 11.62 -14.25 1.97
CA GLU A 45 12.69 -14.58 1.04
C GLU A 45 12.36 -14.23 -0.42
N SER A 46 11.11 -13.83 -0.69
CA SER A 46 10.70 -13.44 -2.03
C SER A 46 10.91 -11.95 -2.25
N PRO A 47 11.83 -11.54 -3.13
CA PRO A 47 11.98 -10.11 -3.46
C PRO A 47 10.70 -9.49 -4.00
N TYR A 48 9.94 -10.24 -4.81
CA TYR A 48 8.68 -9.77 -5.38
C TYR A 48 7.63 -9.52 -4.29
N ALA A 49 7.43 -10.49 -3.40
CA ALA A 49 6.48 -10.34 -2.31
C ALA A 49 6.92 -9.22 -1.35
N ARG A 50 8.21 -9.11 -1.10
CA ARG A 50 8.75 -8.05 -0.22
C ARG A 50 8.53 -6.66 -0.80
N PHE A 51 8.68 -6.50 -2.11
CA PHE A 51 8.39 -5.24 -2.76
C PHE A 51 6.95 -4.81 -2.51
N HIS A 52 6.00 -5.71 -2.80
CA HIS A 52 4.58 -5.41 -2.61
C HIS A 52 4.21 -5.29 -1.13
N THR A 53 4.87 -6.04 -0.25
CA THR A 53 4.69 -5.91 1.19
C THR A 53 5.07 -4.51 1.67
N ASN A 54 6.18 -3.96 1.19
CA ASN A 54 6.57 -2.58 1.50
C ASN A 54 5.51 -1.59 1.05
N GLN A 55 5.03 -1.72 -0.18
CA GLN A 55 4.00 -0.84 -0.72
C GLN A 55 2.72 -0.92 0.11
N GLY A 56 2.27 -2.14 0.39
CA GLY A 56 1.05 -2.36 1.15
C GLY A 56 1.16 -1.93 2.61
N LEU A 57 2.32 -2.14 3.21
CA LEU A 57 2.56 -1.75 4.60
C LEU A 57 2.54 -0.23 4.75
N VAL A 58 3.21 0.49 3.85
CA VAL A 58 3.18 1.95 3.85
C VAL A 58 1.76 2.46 3.63
N LEU A 59 1.04 1.86 2.69
CA LEU A 59 -0.35 2.21 2.42
C LEU A 59 -1.23 1.98 3.66
N CYS A 60 -1.08 0.84 4.31
CA CYS A 60 -1.84 0.50 5.51
C CYS A 60 -1.59 1.50 6.65
N ILE A 61 -0.32 1.81 6.90
CA ILE A 61 0.05 2.79 7.94
C ILE A 61 -0.50 4.17 7.61
N ALA A 62 -0.36 4.60 6.35
CA ALA A 62 -0.89 5.90 5.92
C ALA A 62 -2.41 5.96 6.09
N ALA A 63 -3.12 4.88 5.75
CA ALA A 63 -4.57 4.81 5.90
C ALA A 63 -4.99 4.86 7.37
N ILE A 64 -4.26 4.17 8.24
CA ILE A 64 -4.53 4.19 9.69
C ILE A 64 -4.31 5.61 10.25
N LEU A 65 -3.19 6.25 9.91
CA LEU A 65 -2.90 7.61 10.36
C LEU A 65 -3.95 8.60 9.86
N TYR A 66 -4.37 8.46 8.60
CA TYR A 66 -5.44 9.28 8.04
C TYR A 66 -6.76 9.07 8.78
N SER A 67 -7.11 7.82 9.07
CA SER A 67 -8.34 7.49 9.79
C SER A 67 -8.35 8.07 11.20
N VAL A 68 -7.22 7.99 11.91
CA VAL A 68 -7.09 8.56 13.26
C VAL A 68 -7.24 10.08 13.20
N ALA A 69 -6.55 10.73 12.25
CA ALA A 69 -6.64 12.17 12.09
C ALA A 69 -8.08 12.61 11.77
N CYS A 70 -8.76 11.90 10.88
CA CYS A 70 -10.16 12.19 10.55
C CYS A 70 -11.09 12.00 11.74
N SER A 71 -10.85 10.99 12.56
CA SER A 71 -11.65 10.75 13.77
C SER A 71 -11.52 11.91 14.76
N ILE A 72 -10.30 12.42 14.93
CA ILE A 72 -10.04 13.56 15.83
C ILE A 72 -10.73 14.80 15.29
N VAL A 73 -10.57 15.11 14.01
CA VAL A 73 -11.20 16.27 13.36
C VAL A 73 -12.73 16.16 13.48
N ASN A 74 -13.26 14.97 13.25
CA ASN A 74 -14.69 14.70 13.35
C ASN A 74 -15.25 15.00 14.74
N ALA A 75 -14.55 14.51 15.76
CA ALA A 75 -14.96 14.76 17.14
C ALA A 75 -14.97 16.25 17.47
N ILE A 76 -13.97 17.00 17.01
CA ILE A 76 -13.89 18.44 17.21
C ILE A 76 -15.04 19.15 16.49
N ILE A 77 -15.27 18.80 15.23
CA ILE A 77 -16.32 19.41 14.40
C ILE A 77 -17.70 19.21 15.03
N LEU A 78 -18.01 17.99 15.46
CA LEU A 78 -19.30 17.67 16.04
C LEU A 78 -19.48 18.32 17.41
N ALA A 79 -18.40 18.54 18.15
CA ALA A 79 -18.46 19.28 19.42
C ALA A 79 -18.77 20.76 19.20
N ILE A 80 -18.38 21.32 18.05
CA ILE A 80 -18.65 22.73 17.72
C ILE A 80 -20.06 22.87 17.17
N SER A 81 -20.40 22.15 16.10
CA SER A 81 -21.72 22.22 15.47
C SER A 81 -21.93 21.04 14.52
N TRP A 82 -23.08 20.38 14.64
CA TRP A 82 -23.46 19.33 13.71
C TRP A 82 -23.62 19.85 12.27
N LYS A 83 -23.85 21.15 12.09
CA LYS A 83 -23.98 21.75 10.76
C LYS A 83 -22.68 21.66 9.94
N LEU A 84 -21.55 21.45 10.59
CA LEU A 84 -20.25 21.28 9.94
C LEU A 84 -20.02 19.85 9.45
N TYR A 85 -21.00 18.97 9.58
CA TYR A 85 -20.87 17.57 9.18
C TYR A 85 -20.48 17.39 7.70
N PHE A 86 -20.80 18.37 6.85
CA PHE A 86 -20.39 18.32 5.44
C PHE A 86 -18.85 18.22 5.28
N ILE A 87 -18.07 18.78 6.20
CA ILE A 87 -16.62 18.69 6.18
C ILE A 87 -16.18 17.22 6.37
N THR A 88 -16.86 16.51 7.25
CA THR A 88 -16.66 15.06 7.47
C THR A 88 -16.86 14.27 6.19
N SER A 89 -17.89 14.61 5.42
CA SER A 89 -18.17 13.96 4.16
C SER A 89 -17.05 14.18 3.14
N ILE A 90 -16.50 15.39 3.07
CA ILE A 90 -15.36 15.71 2.20
C ILE A 90 -14.14 14.87 2.59
N LEU A 91 -13.85 14.75 3.89
CA LEU A 91 -12.74 13.94 4.38
C LEU A 91 -12.95 12.46 4.04
N GLY A 92 -14.18 11.97 4.11
CA GLY A 92 -14.52 10.61 3.71
C GLY A 92 -14.26 10.35 2.24
N PHE A 93 -14.61 11.29 1.37
CA PHE A 93 -14.31 11.19 -0.06
C PHE A 93 -12.81 11.17 -0.33
N ALA A 94 -12.03 11.97 0.38
CA ALA A 94 -10.58 11.95 0.25
C ALA A 94 -10.00 10.58 0.63
N GLY A 95 -10.63 9.86 1.56
CA GLY A 95 -10.24 8.51 1.95
C GLY A 95 -10.36 7.49 0.82
N ILE A 96 -11.20 7.76 -0.18
CA ILE A 96 -11.32 6.88 -1.35
C ILE A 96 -9.99 6.75 -2.08
N ALA A 97 -9.11 7.77 -1.99
CA ALA A 97 -7.78 7.69 -2.60
C ALA A 97 -6.98 6.48 -2.11
N PHE A 98 -7.12 6.10 -0.84
CA PHE A 98 -6.45 4.91 -0.31
C PHE A 98 -6.99 3.63 -0.95
N LEU A 99 -8.29 3.56 -1.19
CA LEU A 99 -8.90 2.44 -1.88
C LEU A 99 -8.39 2.33 -3.31
N VAL A 100 -8.30 3.46 -4.01
CA VAL A 100 -7.76 3.50 -5.38
C VAL A 100 -6.31 3.00 -5.39
N LEU A 101 -5.49 3.45 -4.44
CA LEU A 101 -4.10 3.00 -4.34
C LEU A 101 -4.01 1.50 -4.06
N ALA A 102 -4.89 0.98 -3.21
CA ALA A 102 -4.94 -0.46 -2.92
C ALA A 102 -5.29 -1.25 -4.19
N VAL A 103 -6.29 -0.80 -4.94
CA VAL A 103 -6.69 -1.45 -6.20
C VAL A 103 -5.53 -1.41 -7.20
N MET A 104 -4.86 -0.26 -7.33
CA MET A 104 -3.69 -0.16 -8.21
C MET A 104 -2.60 -1.14 -7.81
N GLY A 105 -2.34 -1.29 -6.51
CA GLY A 105 -1.37 -2.25 -6.01
C GLY A 105 -1.75 -3.69 -6.32
N ILE A 106 -3.02 -4.03 -6.12
CA ILE A 106 -3.53 -5.37 -6.42
C ILE A 106 -3.39 -5.68 -7.93
N VAL A 107 -3.76 -4.72 -8.78
CA VAL A 107 -3.63 -4.89 -10.23
C VAL A 107 -2.16 -5.11 -10.62
N ASN A 108 -1.25 -4.34 -10.05
CA ASN A 108 0.18 -4.52 -10.30
C ASN A 108 0.64 -5.90 -9.83
N ALA A 109 0.20 -6.34 -8.66
CA ALA A 109 0.58 -7.64 -8.11
C ALA A 109 0.08 -8.80 -8.97
N VAL A 110 -1.18 -8.73 -9.42
CA VAL A 110 -1.78 -9.78 -10.26
C VAL A 110 -1.09 -9.84 -11.61
N ASN A 111 -0.68 -8.72 -12.16
CA ASN A 111 -0.03 -8.64 -13.46
C ASN A 111 1.49 -8.87 -13.40
N GLY A 112 2.02 -9.21 -12.24
CA GLY A 112 3.45 -9.45 -12.08
C GLY A 112 4.30 -8.19 -12.20
N ARG A 113 3.72 -7.02 -11.99
CA ARG A 113 4.40 -5.74 -12.13
C ARG A 113 5.03 -5.28 -10.82
N VAL A 114 6.16 -4.62 -10.93
CA VAL A 114 6.89 -4.06 -9.80
C VAL A 114 6.88 -2.54 -9.95
N LYS A 115 5.72 -1.94 -9.72
CA LYS A 115 5.52 -0.50 -9.80
C LYS A 115 5.20 0.08 -8.44
N GLU A 116 5.84 1.21 -8.13
CA GLU A 116 5.53 1.95 -6.92
C GLU A 116 4.16 2.61 -7.00
N LEU A 117 3.49 2.67 -5.85
CA LEU A 117 2.25 3.44 -5.74
C LEU A 117 2.58 4.93 -5.84
N PRO A 118 1.69 5.74 -6.46
CA PRO A 118 1.87 7.19 -6.47
C PRO A 118 1.99 7.75 -5.05
N LEU A 119 2.88 8.71 -4.86
CA LEU A 119 3.13 9.43 -3.62
C LEU A 119 3.74 8.58 -2.50
N LEU A 120 3.21 7.39 -2.24
CA LEU A 120 3.59 6.55 -1.10
C LEU A 120 4.68 5.53 -1.43
N GLY A 121 4.82 5.19 -2.71
CA GLY A 121 5.67 4.06 -3.12
C GLY A 121 7.16 4.27 -2.92
N LYS A 122 7.60 5.49 -2.73
CA LYS A 122 9.02 5.81 -2.50
C LYS A 122 9.51 5.42 -1.10
N TYR A 123 8.60 5.21 -0.17
CA TYR A 123 8.95 4.87 1.20
C TYR A 123 9.16 3.36 1.34
N ARG A 124 10.18 2.98 2.11
CA ARG A 124 10.52 1.57 2.37
C ARG A 124 10.58 1.34 3.87
N ILE A 125 9.82 0.37 4.35
CA ILE A 125 9.79 -0.01 5.76
C ILE A 125 10.56 -1.31 5.96
N VAL A 126 10.34 -2.28 5.08
CA VAL A 126 11.02 -3.58 5.11
C VAL A 126 12.14 -3.57 4.08
N LYS A 127 13.34 -3.93 4.52
CA LYS A 127 14.51 -3.98 3.63
C LYS A 127 14.68 -5.34 2.96
#